data_51c37c3d5dddea7c92855e22546bc601
#
_entry.id   51c37c3d5dddea7c92855e22546bc601
#
_cell.length_a   1.000
_cell.length_b   1.000
_cell.length_c   1.000
_cell.angle_alpha   90.00
_cell.angle_beta   90.00
_cell.angle_gamma   90.00
#
_symmetry.space_group_name_H-M   'P 1'
#
loop_
_entity.id
_entity.type
_entity.pdbx_description
1 polymer ?
#
loop_
_entity_poly.entity_id
_entity_poly.type
_entity_poly.pdbx_seq_one_letter_code
_entity_poly.pdbx_strand_id
1 'polypeptide(L)'
;MPSADLVLPAPMSRVAVVAPTSGARACLVELARAGCVELTGNLPPPEGEAVEALRRLGGRRRTNGGEPALLDRPPDLAALEREGRSRLLSGEIELQRHARLGLPHHSFTAWLGWTPATEVGPLNERLAPLDSAVVELTPPPWAEPPTQLRPVPIEQPFRPLVQSY
;
A
#
# COMPACT_ATOMS: atom_id res chain seq x y z
N MET A 1 34.58 -22.97 6.30
CA MET A 1 33.40 -22.89 7.19
C MET A 1 32.55 -21.73 6.70
N PRO A 2 31.41 -21.94 6.03
CA PRO A 2 30.52 -20.83 5.69
C PRO A 2 29.88 -20.33 6.98
N SER A 3 30.11 -19.07 7.30
CA SER A 3 29.38 -18.35 8.35
C SER A 3 27.91 -18.38 7.98
N ALA A 4 27.09 -19.06 8.76
CA ALA A 4 25.66 -18.93 8.70
C ALA A 4 25.33 -17.48 9.09
N ASP A 5 25.04 -16.63 8.13
CA ASP A 5 24.43 -15.32 8.38
C ASP A 5 23.11 -15.58 9.09
N LEU A 6 23.11 -15.38 10.39
CA LEU A 6 21.90 -15.37 11.20
C LEU A 6 21.07 -14.18 10.74
N VAL A 7 20.10 -14.46 9.87
CA VAL A 7 19.08 -13.49 9.46
C VAL A 7 18.16 -13.27 10.66
N LEU A 8 18.49 -12.28 11.49
CA LEU A 8 17.63 -11.85 12.59
C LEU A 8 16.42 -11.09 11.98
N PRO A 9 15.20 -11.37 12.44
CA PRO A 9 14.03 -10.60 12.04
C PRO A 9 14.25 -9.12 12.37
N ALA A 10 13.89 -8.23 11.44
CA ALA A 10 13.93 -6.80 11.71
C ALA A 10 12.91 -6.45 12.81
N PRO A 11 13.26 -5.61 13.80
CA PRO A 11 12.30 -5.14 14.77
C PRO A 11 11.22 -4.31 14.06
N MET A 12 9.94 -4.66 14.29
CA MET A 12 8.79 -4.03 13.68
C MET A 12 8.12 -3.08 14.67
N SER A 13 7.83 -1.86 14.21
CA SER A 13 7.00 -0.89 14.94
C SER A 13 5.56 -0.94 14.44
N ARG A 14 4.62 -0.97 15.39
CA ARG A 14 3.21 -0.73 15.06
C ARG A 14 3.00 0.76 14.85
N VAL A 15 2.33 1.12 13.79
CA VAL A 15 2.16 2.52 13.40
C VAL A 15 0.72 2.85 13.01
N ALA A 16 0.35 4.12 13.22
CA ALA A 16 -0.76 4.75 12.54
C ALA A 16 -0.19 5.74 11.51
N VAL A 17 -0.60 5.60 10.28
CA VAL A 17 -0.34 6.61 9.24
C VAL A 17 -1.55 7.52 9.16
N VAL A 18 -1.33 8.81 9.35
CA VAL A 18 -2.39 9.82 9.40
C VAL A 18 -2.21 10.80 8.26
N ALA A 19 -3.27 11.05 7.50
CA ALA A 19 -3.28 11.99 6.39
C ALA A 19 -4.54 12.85 6.39
N PRO A 20 -4.49 14.08 5.88
CA PRO A 20 -5.70 14.83 5.56
C PRO A 20 -6.59 14.02 4.62
N THR A 21 -7.91 14.06 4.79
CA THR A 21 -8.83 13.33 3.91
C THR A 21 -8.63 13.69 2.44
N SER A 22 -8.34 14.97 2.16
CA SER A 22 -8.03 15.45 0.81
C SER A 22 -6.68 14.94 0.25
N GLY A 23 -5.75 14.58 1.13
CA GLY A 23 -4.41 14.04 0.79
C GLY A 23 -4.32 12.52 0.89
N ALA A 24 -5.39 11.83 1.26
CA ALA A 24 -5.40 10.40 1.52
C ALA A 24 -4.83 9.56 0.36
N ARG A 25 -5.20 9.90 -0.88
CA ARG A 25 -4.68 9.23 -2.07
C ARG A 25 -3.16 9.39 -2.20
N ALA A 26 -2.66 10.62 -2.12
CA ALA A 26 -1.24 10.91 -2.27
C ALA A 26 -0.42 10.21 -1.18
N CYS A 27 -0.92 10.17 0.05
CA CYS A 27 -0.31 9.44 1.15
C CYS A 27 -0.22 7.94 0.84
N LEU A 28 -1.31 7.29 0.41
CA LEU A 28 -1.31 5.86 0.05
C LEU A 28 -0.37 5.55 -1.13
N VAL A 29 -0.30 6.42 -2.13
CA VAL A 29 0.64 6.27 -3.25
C VAL A 29 2.08 6.31 -2.74
N GLU A 30 2.43 7.23 -1.84
CA GLU A 30 3.76 7.29 -1.25
C GLU A 30 4.07 6.11 -0.33
N LEU A 31 3.10 5.60 0.43
CA LEU A 31 3.24 4.37 1.21
C LEU A 31 3.55 3.16 0.30
N ALA A 32 2.82 3.03 -0.81
CA ALA A 32 3.04 1.97 -1.77
C ALA A 32 4.43 2.07 -2.42
N ARG A 33 4.89 3.27 -2.75
CA ARG A 33 6.24 3.53 -3.28
C ARG A 33 7.34 3.25 -2.25
N ALA A 34 7.09 3.57 -0.98
CA ALA A 34 8.02 3.25 0.09
C ALA A 34 8.17 1.73 0.26
N GLY A 35 7.09 0.97 0.09
CA GLY A 35 7.09 -0.49 0.12
C GLY A 35 7.50 -1.10 1.46
N CYS A 36 7.50 -0.31 2.54
CA CYS A 36 7.95 -0.73 3.87
C CYS A 36 6.84 -0.82 4.91
N VAL A 37 5.60 -0.49 4.54
CA VAL A 37 4.45 -0.53 5.46
C VAL A 37 3.50 -1.65 5.07
N GLU A 38 3.18 -2.50 6.02
CA GLU A 38 2.11 -3.48 5.91
C GLU A 38 0.87 -2.96 6.62
N LEU A 39 -0.15 -2.58 5.86
CA LEU A 39 -1.41 -2.10 6.43
C LEU A 39 -2.20 -3.26 7.02
N THR A 40 -2.73 -3.04 8.22
CA THR A 40 -3.50 -4.04 8.97
C THR A 40 -4.98 -3.95 8.62
N GLY A 41 -5.60 -5.08 8.37
CA GLY A 41 -7.04 -5.19 8.13
C GLY A 41 -7.36 -6.18 7.01
N ASN A 42 -8.62 -6.59 6.94
CA ASN A 42 -9.10 -7.43 5.86
C ASN A 42 -9.38 -6.57 4.63
N LEU A 43 -8.62 -6.76 3.58
CA LEU A 43 -8.87 -6.07 2.31
C LEU A 43 -10.26 -6.46 1.78
N PRO A 44 -11.13 -5.46 1.53
CA PRO A 44 -12.43 -5.75 0.95
C PRO A 44 -12.29 -6.33 -0.46
N PRO A 45 -13.29 -7.06 -0.96
CA PRO A 45 -13.27 -7.52 -2.34
C PRO A 45 -13.14 -6.35 -3.31
N PRO A 46 -12.50 -6.57 -4.47
CA PRO A 46 -12.39 -5.53 -5.49
C PRO A 46 -13.76 -5.22 -6.09
N GLU A 47 -14.14 -3.96 -6.07
CA GLU A 47 -15.43 -3.45 -6.58
C GLU A 47 -15.26 -2.05 -7.20
N GLY A 48 -16.25 -1.66 -7.99
CA GLY A 48 -16.35 -0.33 -8.58
C GLY A 48 -15.95 -0.28 -10.04
N GLU A 49 -15.96 0.93 -10.58
CA GLU A 49 -15.82 1.19 -12.01
C GLU A 49 -14.48 0.70 -12.59
N ALA A 50 -13.38 0.81 -11.83
CA ALA A 50 -12.07 0.32 -12.27
C ALA A 50 -12.06 -1.20 -12.47
N VAL A 51 -12.78 -1.95 -11.62
CA VAL A 51 -12.92 -3.42 -11.75
C VAL A 51 -13.71 -3.76 -13.00
N GLU A 52 -14.81 -3.06 -13.25
CA GLU A 52 -15.62 -3.27 -14.44
C GLU A 52 -14.84 -2.93 -15.72
N ALA A 53 -14.09 -1.83 -15.72
CA ALA A 53 -13.21 -1.46 -16.82
C ALA A 53 -12.14 -2.54 -17.10
N LEU A 54 -11.48 -3.04 -16.04
CA LEU A 54 -10.49 -4.11 -16.17
C LEU A 54 -11.12 -5.43 -16.68
N ARG A 55 -12.32 -5.77 -16.21
CA ARG A 55 -13.05 -6.95 -16.66
C ARG A 55 -13.42 -6.85 -18.15
N ARG A 56 -13.86 -5.68 -18.61
CA ARG A 56 -14.13 -5.43 -20.05
C ARG A 56 -12.88 -5.57 -20.91
N LEU A 57 -11.71 -5.13 -20.40
CA LEU A 57 -10.43 -5.32 -21.07
C LEU A 57 -10.02 -6.78 -21.15
N GLY A 58 -10.18 -7.54 -20.05
CA GLY A 58 -9.84 -8.97 -19.99
C GLY A 58 -10.64 -9.82 -20.98
N GLY A 59 -11.89 -9.44 -21.26
CA GLY A 59 -12.71 -10.08 -22.29
C GLY A 59 -12.29 -9.74 -23.73
N ARG A 60 -11.46 -8.70 -23.95
CA ARG A 60 -11.03 -8.24 -25.28
C ARG A 60 -9.59 -8.59 -25.62
N ARG A 61 -8.72 -8.79 -24.62
CA ARG A 61 -7.29 -9.11 -24.76
C ARG A 61 -6.84 -10.02 -23.63
N ARG A 62 -5.89 -10.93 -23.91
CA ARG A 62 -5.07 -11.53 -22.89
C ARG A 62 -4.33 -10.38 -22.19
N THR A 63 -4.76 -10.04 -20.99
CA THR A 63 -4.05 -9.08 -20.15
C THR A 63 -2.68 -9.65 -19.88
N ASN A 64 -1.63 -9.05 -20.44
CA ASN A 64 -0.27 -9.35 -20.01
C ASN A 64 -0.21 -8.96 -18.53
N GLY A 65 -0.17 -9.98 -17.66
CA GLY A 65 -0.08 -9.83 -16.22
C GLY A 65 1.22 -9.12 -15.86
N GLY A 66 1.17 -7.78 -15.92
CA GLY A 66 2.24 -6.92 -15.45
C GLY A 66 1.87 -6.42 -14.06
N GLU A 67 2.90 -6.07 -13.29
CA GLU A 67 2.75 -5.49 -11.97
C GLU A 67 1.84 -4.24 -12.00
N PRO A 68 0.95 -4.05 -11.01
CA PRO A 68 0.11 -2.85 -10.90
C PRO A 68 0.94 -1.57 -10.90
N ALA A 69 0.46 -0.53 -11.56
CA ALA A 69 1.10 0.78 -11.60
C ALA A 69 0.17 1.85 -11.02
N LEU A 70 0.74 2.83 -10.35
CA LEU A 70 0.01 3.90 -9.66
C LEU A 70 0.13 5.24 -10.36
N LEU A 71 -0.94 6.02 -10.29
CA LEU A 71 -0.99 7.42 -10.69
C LEU A 71 -1.19 8.31 -9.45
N ASP A 72 -0.49 9.43 -9.41
CA ASP A 72 -0.60 10.41 -8.32
C ASP A 72 -2.00 11.03 -8.22
N ARG A 73 -2.66 11.17 -9.36
CA ARG A 73 -3.99 11.75 -9.47
C ARG A 73 -5.01 10.68 -9.85
N PRO A 74 -6.27 10.86 -9.46
CA PRO A 74 -7.35 10.00 -9.91
C PRO A 74 -7.39 9.95 -11.44
N PRO A 75 -7.34 8.75 -12.05
CA PRO A 75 -7.34 8.62 -13.51
C PRO A 75 -8.75 8.77 -14.12
N ASP A 76 -8.78 9.11 -15.40
CA ASP A 76 -9.93 8.86 -16.25
C ASP A 76 -9.98 7.36 -16.59
N LEU A 77 -10.84 6.63 -15.91
CA LEU A 77 -10.97 5.18 -16.08
C LEU A 77 -11.41 4.78 -17.50
N ALA A 78 -12.26 5.60 -18.13
CA ALA A 78 -12.71 5.36 -19.49
C ALA A 78 -11.57 5.55 -20.51
N ALA A 79 -10.68 6.52 -20.28
CA ALA A 79 -9.48 6.69 -21.09
C ALA A 79 -8.53 5.50 -20.90
N LEU A 80 -8.28 5.05 -19.67
CA LEU A 80 -7.44 3.89 -19.40
C LEU A 80 -7.99 2.60 -20.05
N GLU A 81 -9.31 2.41 -20.04
CA GLU A 81 -9.95 1.29 -20.70
C GLU A 81 -9.75 1.35 -22.21
N ARG A 82 -10.00 2.51 -22.84
CA ARG A 82 -9.83 2.69 -24.30
C ARG A 82 -8.39 2.45 -24.74
N GLU A 83 -7.41 2.87 -23.94
CA GLU A 83 -5.99 2.71 -24.20
C GLU A 83 -5.44 1.33 -23.84
N GLY A 84 -6.24 0.47 -23.19
CA GLY A 84 -5.82 -0.88 -22.78
C GLY A 84 -4.82 -0.87 -21.64
N ARG A 85 -4.85 0.13 -20.74
CA ARG A 85 -3.89 0.34 -19.65
C ARG A 85 -4.24 -0.52 -18.42
N SER A 86 -4.24 -1.83 -18.59
CA SER A 86 -4.63 -2.79 -17.54
C SER A 86 -3.83 -2.66 -16.25
N ARG A 87 -2.53 -2.36 -16.31
CA ARG A 87 -1.68 -2.18 -15.13
C ARG A 87 -2.10 -0.99 -14.28
N LEU A 88 -2.51 0.12 -14.90
CA LEU A 88 -3.00 1.29 -14.19
C LEU A 88 -4.39 1.05 -13.59
N LEU A 89 -5.27 0.32 -14.29
CA LEU A 89 -6.55 -0.09 -13.73
C LEU A 89 -6.37 -1.02 -12.53
N SER A 90 -5.46 -1.99 -12.62
CA SER A 90 -5.13 -2.86 -11.48
C SER A 90 -4.56 -2.08 -10.30
N GLY A 91 -3.69 -1.10 -10.55
CA GLY A 91 -3.16 -0.22 -9.50
C GLY A 91 -4.24 0.62 -8.84
N GLU A 92 -5.19 1.14 -9.61
CA GLU A 92 -6.33 1.91 -9.08
C GLU A 92 -7.24 1.03 -8.21
N ILE A 93 -7.50 -0.21 -8.62
CA ILE A 93 -8.27 -1.18 -7.82
C ILE A 93 -7.60 -1.42 -6.48
N GLU A 94 -6.30 -1.72 -6.48
CA GLU A 94 -5.56 -1.97 -5.24
C GLU A 94 -5.52 -0.74 -4.33
N LEU A 95 -5.32 0.45 -4.92
CA LEU A 95 -5.33 1.70 -4.17
C LEU A 95 -6.69 1.93 -3.48
N GLN A 96 -7.78 1.72 -4.20
CA GLN A 96 -9.13 1.87 -3.65
C GLN A 96 -9.43 0.86 -2.54
N ARG A 97 -8.97 -0.39 -2.67
CA ARG A 97 -9.10 -1.41 -1.63
C ARG A 97 -8.38 -1.00 -0.34
N HIS A 98 -7.14 -0.53 -0.47
CA HIS A 98 -6.36 -0.09 0.69
C HIS A 98 -6.90 1.21 1.30
N ALA A 99 -7.46 2.11 0.50
CA ALA A 99 -8.12 3.30 0.99
C ALA A 99 -9.29 2.96 1.94
N ARG A 100 -10.00 1.87 1.67
CA ARG A 100 -11.12 1.39 2.52
C ARG A 100 -10.68 0.82 3.88
N LEU A 101 -9.40 0.54 4.09
CA LEU A 101 -8.86 0.19 5.41
C LEU A 101 -8.73 1.42 6.32
N GLY A 102 -8.81 2.61 5.75
CA GLY A 102 -8.70 3.86 6.48
C GLY A 102 -9.86 4.08 7.44
N LEU A 103 -9.52 4.61 8.60
CA LEU A 103 -10.45 5.02 9.65
C LEU A 103 -10.66 6.53 9.52
N PRO A 104 -11.79 6.97 8.95
CA PRO A 104 -12.05 8.40 8.78
C PRO A 104 -12.41 9.05 10.11
N HIS A 105 -11.87 10.24 10.34
CA HIS A 105 -12.21 11.08 11.50
C HIS A 105 -12.16 12.56 11.12
N HIS A 106 -13.32 13.21 11.01
CA HIS A 106 -13.44 14.61 10.59
C HIS A 106 -12.68 14.91 9.27
N SER A 107 -11.56 15.64 9.36
CA SER A 107 -10.78 16.11 8.21
C SER A 107 -9.57 15.23 7.90
N PHE A 108 -9.37 14.13 8.61
CA PHE A 108 -8.24 13.22 8.39
C PHE A 108 -8.68 11.74 8.34
N THR A 109 -7.82 10.92 7.78
CA THR A 109 -7.97 9.47 7.74
C THR A 109 -6.70 8.83 8.31
N ALA A 110 -6.86 7.78 9.09
CA ALA A 110 -5.75 7.03 9.66
C ALA A 110 -5.79 5.57 9.18
N TRP A 111 -4.62 5.02 8.89
CA TRP A 111 -4.43 3.59 8.60
C TRP A 111 -3.52 2.99 9.66
N LEU A 112 -3.87 1.80 10.13
CA LEU A 112 -3.04 1.04 11.04
C LEU A 112 -2.14 0.08 10.27
N GLY A 113 -0.91 -0.11 10.74
CA GLY A 113 0.02 -1.01 10.07
C GLY A 113 1.25 -1.31 10.89
N TRP A 114 2.18 -2.00 10.24
CA TRP A 114 3.49 -2.32 10.74
C TRP A 114 4.56 -1.86 9.77
N THR A 115 5.68 -1.39 10.28
CA THR A 115 6.85 -1.03 9.49
C THR A 115 8.11 -1.40 10.26
N PRO A 116 9.24 -1.69 9.60
CA PRO A 116 10.51 -1.80 10.31
C PRO A 116 10.78 -0.54 11.15
N ALA A 117 11.23 -0.72 12.38
CA ALA A 117 11.45 0.41 13.30
C ALA A 117 12.43 1.46 12.71
N THR A 118 13.37 1.01 11.88
CA THR A 118 14.34 1.87 11.17
C THR A 118 13.71 2.72 10.08
N GLU A 119 12.53 2.35 9.58
CA GLU A 119 11.86 3.04 8.47
C GLU A 119 10.88 4.14 8.94
N VAL A 120 10.56 4.20 10.23
CA VAL A 120 9.61 5.19 10.77
C VAL A 120 10.07 6.63 10.51
N GLY A 121 11.35 6.94 10.79
CA GLY A 121 11.92 8.27 10.54
C GLY A 121 11.91 8.65 9.04
N PRO A 122 12.55 7.86 8.17
CA PRO A 122 12.53 8.08 6.73
C PRO A 122 11.12 8.20 6.13
N LEU A 123 10.18 7.40 6.61
CA LEU A 123 8.80 7.44 6.15
C LEU A 123 8.10 8.76 6.56
N ASN A 124 8.33 9.24 7.79
CA ASN A 124 7.84 10.54 8.22
C ASN A 124 8.37 11.67 7.36
N GLU A 125 9.67 11.66 7.02
CA GLU A 125 10.27 12.66 6.14
C GLU A 125 9.62 12.66 4.74
N ARG A 126 9.31 11.49 4.20
CA ARG A 126 8.64 11.34 2.90
C ARG A 126 7.20 11.84 2.92
N LEU A 127 6.47 11.65 4.02
CA LEU A 127 5.06 12.00 4.16
C LEU A 127 4.85 13.45 4.60
N ALA A 128 5.83 14.09 5.21
CA ALA A 128 5.73 15.48 5.68
C ALA A 128 5.28 16.47 4.59
N PRO A 129 5.78 16.42 3.33
CA PRO A 129 5.30 17.32 2.27
C PRO A 129 3.82 17.14 1.88
N LEU A 130 3.21 16.05 2.32
CA LEU A 130 1.80 15.71 2.08
C LEU A 130 0.93 16.03 3.31
N ASP A 131 1.43 16.80 4.27
CA ASP A 131 0.79 17.05 5.57
C ASP A 131 0.37 15.76 6.30
N SER A 132 1.12 14.70 6.07
CA SER A 132 0.87 13.36 6.59
C SER A 132 1.98 12.94 7.54
N ALA A 133 1.67 12.05 8.47
CA ALA A 133 2.61 11.62 9.50
C ALA A 133 2.46 10.14 9.84
N VAL A 134 3.55 9.56 10.34
CA VAL A 134 3.57 8.23 10.94
C VAL A 134 3.71 8.37 12.45
N VAL A 135 2.80 7.78 13.19
CA VAL A 135 2.80 7.79 14.65
C VAL A 135 3.02 6.37 15.14
N GLU A 136 4.06 6.17 15.95
CA GLU A 136 4.29 4.88 16.59
C GLU A 136 3.24 4.62 17.66
N LEU A 137 2.73 3.40 17.68
CA LEU A 137 1.74 2.94 18.63
C LEU A 137 2.32 1.84 19.51
N THR A 138 1.94 1.81 20.77
CA THR A 138 2.19 0.65 21.63
C THR A 138 1.31 -0.50 21.16
N PRO A 139 1.90 -1.63 20.71
CA PRO A 139 1.10 -2.76 20.26
C PRO A 139 0.35 -3.37 21.45
N PRO A 140 -0.92 -3.75 21.27
CA PRO A 140 -1.61 -4.48 22.33
C PRO A 140 -1.00 -5.88 22.51
N PRO A 141 -1.12 -6.50 23.71
CA PRO A 141 -0.42 -7.74 24.05
C PRO A 141 -0.71 -8.93 23.12
N TRP A 142 -1.83 -8.89 22.41
CA TRP A 142 -2.26 -9.94 21.48
C TRP A 142 -1.87 -9.66 20.02
N ALA A 143 -1.28 -8.49 19.72
CA ALA A 143 -0.88 -8.16 18.37
C ALA A 143 0.51 -8.72 18.09
N GLU A 144 0.58 -9.70 17.21
CA GLU A 144 1.83 -10.25 16.74
C GLU A 144 2.34 -9.43 15.53
N PRO A 145 3.61 -8.97 15.58
CA PRO A 145 4.21 -8.29 14.44
C PRO A 145 4.38 -9.28 13.28
N PRO A 146 4.18 -8.84 12.03
CA PRO A 146 4.49 -9.66 10.88
C PRO A 146 5.99 -9.96 10.85
N THR A 147 6.35 -11.19 10.49
CA THR A 147 7.75 -11.59 10.34
C THR A 147 8.25 -11.11 8.99
N GLN A 148 8.98 -10.00 8.95
CA GLN A 148 9.70 -9.61 7.75
C GLN A 148 11.09 -10.25 7.72
N LEU A 149 11.28 -11.17 6.81
CA LEU A 149 12.59 -11.57 6.33
C LEU A 149 13.15 -10.38 5.50
N ARG A 150 14.39 -9.97 5.77
CA ARG A 150 15.05 -8.81 5.14
C ARG A 150 14.70 -8.64 3.67
N PRO A 151 14.41 -7.41 3.22
CA PRO A 151 14.01 -7.16 1.85
C PRO A 151 15.13 -7.51 0.87
N VAL A 152 14.80 -8.36 -0.08
CA VAL A 152 15.46 -8.40 -1.38
C VAL A 152 15.20 -7.04 -2.06
N PRO A 153 16.15 -6.44 -2.82
CA PRO A 153 15.95 -5.13 -3.46
C PRO A 153 14.63 -5.09 -4.20
N ILE A 154 13.77 -4.14 -3.82
CA ILE A 154 12.37 -4.16 -4.21
C ILE A 154 12.18 -3.26 -5.43
N GLU A 155 11.88 -3.88 -6.54
CA GLU A 155 11.24 -3.21 -7.68
C GLU A 155 9.70 -3.38 -7.69
N GLN A 156 9.08 -3.76 -6.54
CA GLN A 156 7.66 -4.12 -6.48
C GLN A 156 6.90 -3.26 -5.46
N PRO A 157 6.21 -2.18 -5.87
CA PRO A 157 5.56 -1.24 -4.95
C PRO A 157 4.38 -1.82 -4.15
N PHE A 158 3.84 -2.99 -4.52
CA PHE A 158 2.67 -3.57 -3.85
C PHE A 158 2.91 -4.85 -3.05
N ARG A 159 4.13 -5.38 -3.00
CA ARG A 159 4.40 -6.63 -2.29
C ARG A 159 4.02 -6.62 -0.80
N PRO A 160 4.31 -5.56 -0.02
CA PRO A 160 3.89 -5.49 1.37
C PRO A 160 2.38 -5.30 1.56
N LEU A 161 1.69 -4.77 0.54
CA LEU A 161 0.25 -4.53 0.60
C LEU A 161 -0.60 -5.76 0.22
N VAL A 162 -0.01 -6.77 -0.43
CA VAL A 162 -0.74 -7.93 -1.00
C VAL A 162 -0.62 -9.20 -0.15
N GLN A 163 0.30 -9.29 0.81
CA GLN A 163 0.57 -10.53 1.56
C GLN A 163 -0.10 -10.63 2.94
N SER A 164 -1.27 -10.04 3.14
CA SER A 164 -2.08 -10.32 4.34
C SER A 164 -3.11 -11.41 4.03
N TYR A 165 -2.72 -12.66 4.17
CA TYR A 165 -3.62 -13.78 4.37
C TYR A 165 -3.58 -14.21 5.83
#